data_60a746656faf89ec99b1850b7a6262c6
#
_entry.id   60a746656faf89ec99b1850b7a6262c6
#
_cell.length_a   1.000
_cell.length_b   1.000
_cell.length_c   1.000
_cell.angle_alpha   90.00
_cell.angle_beta   90.00
_cell.angle_gamma   90.00
#
_symmetry.space_group_name_H-M   'P 1'
#
loop_
_entity.id
_entity.type
_entity.pdbx_description
1 polymer ?
#
loop_
_entity_poly.entity_id
_entity_poly.type
_entity_poly.pdbx_seq_one_letter_code
_entity_poly.pdbx_strand_id
1 'polypeptide(L)'
;MLHLMRILRQQPENMSINKFNVVDRKVDQLIIAAASEPFVEHTLRPLHTIFRRIGWLHHTHIARGQNLQQSIDCHVALLDAVANRHVEKALAALDELIGFVDSMFEVLEHEIDPSLLDCSLAYLDPH
;
A
#
# COMPACT_ATOMS: atom_id res chain seq x y z
N MET A 1 4.13 -8.68 -12.76
CA MET A 1 3.70 -7.61 -11.84
C MET A 1 2.29 -7.11 -12.18
N LEU A 2 2.10 -6.41 -13.28
CA LEU A 2 0.77 -5.95 -13.72
C LEU A 2 -0.26 -7.07 -13.85
N HIS A 3 0.18 -8.23 -14.36
CA HIS A 3 -0.66 -9.42 -14.46
C HIS A 3 -1.21 -9.89 -13.10
N LEU A 4 -0.39 -9.88 -12.07
CA LEU A 4 -0.81 -10.23 -10.72
C LEU A 4 -1.87 -9.26 -10.18
N MET A 5 -1.69 -7.97 -10.40
CA MET A 5 -2.66 -6.96 -9.98
C MET A 5 -3.98 -7.08 -10.76
N ARG A 6 -3.92 -7.43 -12.04
CA ARG A 6 -5.14 -7.68 -12.83
C ARG A 6 -5.90 -8.92 -12.36
N ILE A 7 -5.20 -9.98 -11.98
CA ILE A 7 -5.83 -11.16 -11.37
C ILE A 7 -6.55 -10.77 -10.08
N LEU A 8 -5.91 -9.97 -9.23
CA LEU A 8 -6.52 -9.48 -8.01
C LEU A 8 -7.80 -8.69 -8.29
N ARG A 9 -7.80 -7.86 -9.31
CA ARG A 9 -8.98 -7.07 -9.69
C ARG A 9 -10.14 -7.92 -10.17
N GLN A 10 -9.85 -9.04 -10.84
CA GLN A 10 -10.87 -9.93 -11.40
C GLN A 10 -11.54 -10.85 -10.38
N GLN A 11 -10.97 -10.98 -9.19
CA GLN A 11 -11.47 -11.87 -8.14
C GLN A 11 -11.65 -11.13 -6.80
N PRO A 12 -12.43 -10.04 -6.76
CA PRO A 12 -12.55 -9.22 -5.56
C PRO A 12 -13.18 -9.97 -4.38
N GLU A 13 -14.04 -10.96 -4.64
CA GLU A 13 -14.73 -11.72 -3.60
C GLU A 13 -13.79 -12.66 -2.82
N ASN A 14 -12.70 -13.10 -3.44
CA ASN A 14 -11.72 -13.98 -2.83
C ASN A 14 -10.47 -13.26 -2.31
N MET A 15 -10.49 -11.93 -2.35
CA MET A 15 -9.34 -11.12 -1.98
C MET A 15 -9.32 -10.87 -0.48
N SER A 16 -8.32 -11.40 0.20
CA SER A 16 -8.00 -10.98 1.57
C SER A 16 -6.94 -9.88 1.55
N ILE A 17 -6.96 -9.05 2.59
CA ILE A 17 -5.92 -8.03 2.79
C ILE A 17 -4.52 -8.67 2.85
N ASN A 18 -4.41 -9.87 3.37
CA ASN A 18 -3.14 -10.59 3.45
C ASN A 18 -2.62 -10.96 2.05
N LYS A 19 -3.49 -11.44 1.17
CA LYS A 19 -3.11 -11.73 -0.22
C LYS A 19 -2.71 -10.45 -0.96
N PHE A 20 -3.47 -9.38 -0.79
CA PHE A 20 -3.14 -8.09 -1.36
C PHE A 20 -1.76 -7.62 -0.90
N ASN A 21 -1.47 -7.68 0.40
CA ASN A 21 -0.19 -7.25 0.96
C ASN A 21 1.00 -8.07 0.44
N VAL A 22 0.81 -9.37 0.18
CA VAL A 22 1.86 -10.20 -0.43
C VAL A 22 2.20 -9.70 -1.84
N VAL A 23 1.19 -9.42 -2.65
CA VAL A 23 1.39 -8.91 -4.01
C VAL A 23 1.97 -7.50 -3.99
N ASP A 24 1.46 -6.64 -3.12
CA ASP A 24 1.93 -5.26 -2.95
C ASP A 24 3.41 -5.22 -2.58
N ARG A 25 3.83 -6.06 -1.64
CA ARG A 25 5.25 -6.19 -1.28
C ARG A 25 6.10 -6.59 -2.50
N LYS A 26 5.61 -7.52 -3.30
CA LYS A 26 6.33 -7.96 -4.50
C LYS A 26 6.43 -6.85 -5.54
N VAL A 27 5.37 -6.07 -5.72
CA VAL A 27 5.37 -4.88 -6.59
C VAL A 27 6.41 -3.88 -6.12
N ASP A 28 6.44 -3.55 -4.84
CA ASP A 28 7.43 -2.63 -4.26
C ASP A 28 8.86 -3.11 -4.51
N GLN A 29 9.13 -4.38 -4.26
CA GLN A 29 10.46 -4.97 -4.47
C GLN A 29 10.91 -4.87 -5.93
N LEU A 30 10.00 -5.12 -6.87
CA LEU A 30 10.31 -5.05 -8.30
C LEU A 30 10.55 -3.62 -8.76
N ILE A 31 9.77 -2.65 -8.29
CA ILE A 31 9.96 -1.24 -8.62
C ILE A 31 11.30 -0.73 -8.08
N ILE A 32 11.61 -1.03 -6.85
CA ILE A 32 12.86 -0.62 -6.21
C ILE A 32 14.06 -1.25 -6.91
N ALA A 33 13.98 -2.53 -7.25
CA ALA A 33 15.03 -3.22 -8.01
C ALA A 33 15.25 -2.59 -9.40
N ALA A 34 14.16 -2.21 -10.08
CA ALA A 34 14.23 -1.55 -11.38
C ALA A 34 14.83 -0.15 -11.30
N ALA A 35 14.66 0.55 -10.18
CA ALA A 35 15.27 1.86 -9.94
C ALA A 35 16.78 1.80 -9.73
N SER A 36 17.34 0.62 -9.43
CA SER A 36 18.78 0.37 -9.24
C SER A 36 19.45 1.27 -8.17
N GLU A 37 18.70 1.59 -7.13
CA GLU A 37 19.15 2.46 -6.03
C GLU A 37 19.08 1.70 -4.70
N PRO A 38 20.15 0.97 -4.31
CA PRO A 38 20.17 0.16 -3.08
C PRO A 38 19.91 0.97 -1.80
N PHE A 39 20.33 2.23 -1.79
CA PHE A 39 20.11 3.12 -0.66
C PHE A 39 18.63 3.45 -0.47
N VAL A 40 17.90 3.64 -1.56
CA VAL A 40 16.44 3.88 -1.54
C VAL A 40 15.71 2.67 -0.96
N GLU A 41 16.07 1.46 -1.39
CA GLU A 41 15.51 0.23 -0.83
C GLU A 41 15.68 0.16 0.69
N HIS A 42 16.88 0.42 1.15
CA HIS A 42 17.23 0.35 2.58
C HIS A 42 16.42 1.36 3.41
N THR A 43 16.23 2.56 2.86
CA THR A 43 15.47 3.64 3.50
C THR A 43 13.97 3.38 3.51
N LEU A 44 13.41 2.85 2.40
CA LEU A 44 11.97 2.68 2.24
C LEU A 44 11.42 1.41 2.90
N ARG A 45 12.25 0.40 3.13
CA ARG A 45 11.79 -0.89 3.69
C ARG A 45 11.01 -0.74 5.00
N PRO A 46 11.48 0.02 6.01
CA PRO A 46 10.72 0.24 7.23
C PRO A 46 9.40 0.97 6.98
N LEU A 47 9.40 1.96 6.09
CA LEU A 47 8.20 2.73 5.74
C LEU A 47 7.13 1.84 5.09
N HIS A 48 7.53 0.96 4.18
CA HIS A 48 6.61 0.01 3.55
C HIS A 48 5.96 -0.91 4.57
N THR A 49 6.69 -1.35 5.58
CA THR A 49 6.14 -2.16 6.66
C THR A 49 5.08 -1.40 7.46
N ILE A 50 5.36 -0.14 7.78
CA ILE A 50 4.42 0.74 8.49
C ILE A 50 3.17 0.99 7.63
N PHE A 51 3.33 1.30 6.36
CA PHE A 51 2.19 1.53 5.45
C PHE A 51 1.29 0.30 5.29
N ARG A 52 1.87 -0.89 5.21
CA ARG A 52 1.08 -2.13 5.16
C ARG A 52 0.33 -2.36 6.46
N ARG A 53 0.94 -2.05 7.59
CA ARG A 53 0.28 -2.13 8.88
C ARG A 53 -0.92 -1.20 8.96
N ILE A 54 -0.77 0.03 8.51
CA ILE A 54 -1.83 1.03 8.47
C ILE A 54 -2.95 0.59 7.51
N GLY A 55 -2.60 0.11 6.33
CA GLY A 55 -3.57 -0.44 5.39
C GLY A 55 -4.36 -1.61 5.97
N TRP A 56 -3.68 -2.50 6.69
CA TRP A 56 -4.32 -3.63 7.35
C TRP A 56 -5.30 -3.17 8.44
N LEU A 57 -4.89 -2.21 9.27
CA LEU A 57 -5.75 -1.65 10.32
C LEU A 57 -6.98 -0.99 9.73
N HIS A 58 -6.80 -0.16 8.71
CA HIS A 58 -7.90 0.51 8.03
C HIS A 58 -8.88 -0.50 7.42
N HIS A 59 -8.38 -1.48 6.67
CA HIS A 59 -9.20 -2.50 6.03
C HIS A 59 -9.97 -3.33 7.05
N THR A 60 -9.34 -3.72 8.14
CA THR A 60 -9.90 -4.63 9.13
C THR A 60 -10.90 -3.93 10.05
N HIS A 61 -10.58 -2.72 10.54
CA HIS A 61 -11.34 -2.06 11.60
C HIS A 61 -12.30 -0.98 11.10
N ILE A 62 -12.06 -0.41 9.93
CA ILE A 62 -12.84 0.71 9.42
C ILE A 62 -13.63 0.33 8.17
N ALA A 63 -12.93 -0.06 7.13
CA ALA A 63 -13.55 -0.35 5.84
C ALA A 63 -14.28 -1.69 5.81
N ARG A 64 -13.97 -2.58 6.72
CA ARG A 64 -14.58 -3.93 6.80
C ARG A 64 -14.62 -4.66 5.45
N GLY A 65 -13.53 -4.53 4.69
CA GLY A 65 -13.36 -5.18 3.39
C GLY A 65 -13.84 -4.39 2.18
N GLN A 66 -14.36 -3.17 2.35
CA GLN A 66 -14.97 -2.43 1.24
C GLN A 66 -13.99 -1.62 0.37
N ASN A 67 -12.83 -1.19 0.90
CA ASN A 67 -11.93 -0.26 0.18
C ASN A 67 -10.76 -0.92 -0.55
N LEU A 68 -10.65 -2.23 -0.52
CA LEU A 68 -9.54 -2.93 -1.16
C LEU A 68 -9.57 -2.76 -2.69
N GLN A 69 -10.75 -2.72 -3.27
CA GLN A 69 -10.92 -2.54 -4.72
C GLN A 69 -10.33 -1.22 -5.21
N GLN A 70 -10.53 -0.13 -4.49
CA GLN A 70 -9.96 1.17 -4.84
C GLN A 70 -8.44 1.14 -4.84
N SER A 71 -7.84 0.53 -3.83
CA SER A 71 -6.38 0.36 -3.77
C SER A 71 -5.85 -0.46 -4.93
N ILE A 72 -6.52 -1.57 -5.27
CA ILE A 72 -6.15 -2.40 -6.41
C ILE A 72 -6.23 -1.59 -7.71
N ASP A 73 -7.31 -0.85 -7.90
CA ASP A 73 -7.51 -0.05 -9.13
C ASP A 73 -6.43 1.03 -9.29
N CYS A 74 -6.06 1.69 -8.20
CA CYS A 74 -4.95 2.66 -8.21
C CYS A 74 -3.62 2.01 -8.61
N HIS A 75 -3.32 0.83 -8.06
CA HIS A 75 -2.10 0.10 -8.41
C HIS A 75 -2.10 -0.37 -9.85
N VAL A 76 -3.22 -0.89 -10.34
CA VAL A 76 -3.35 -1.30 -11.75
C VAL A 76 -3.13 -0.10 -12.68
N ALA A 77 -3.75 1.04 -12.38
CA ALA A 77 -3.60 2.25 -13.18
C ALA A 77 -2.13 2.72 -13.24
N LEU A 78 -1.46 2.72 -12.08
CA LEU A 78 -0.05 3.09 -11.98
C LEU A 78 0.84 2.14 -12.79
N LEU A 79 0.69 0.85 -12.58
CA LEU A 79 1.51 -0.16 -13.25
C LEU A 79 1.27 -0.19 -14.76
N ASP A 80 0.04 0.01 -15.18
CA ASP A 80 -0.31 0.07 -16.61
C ASP A 80 0.36 1.28 -17.28
N ALA A 81 0.32 2.44 -16.64
CA ALA A 81 0.99 3.65 -17.12
C ALA A 81 2.50 3.47 -17.18
N VAL A 82 3.11 2.84 -16.19
CA VAL A 82 4.55 2.54 -16.18
C VAL A 82 4.91 1.56 -17.29
N ALA A 83 4.13 0.50 -17.48
CA ALA A 83 4.36 -0.49 -18.54
C ALA A 83 4.28 0.12 -19.94
N ASN A 84 3.42 1.11 -20.13
CA ASN A 84 3.25 1.83 -21.41
C ASN A 84 4.14 3.07 -21.53
N ARG A 85 4.99 3.33 -20.54
CA ARG A 85 5.89 4.50 -20.49
C ARG A 85 5.16 5.85 -20.60
N HIS A 86 3.95 5.93 -20.10
CA HIS A 86 3.17 7.16 -19.99
C HIS A 86 3.47 7.89 -18.69
N VAL A 87 4.45 8.76 -18.68
CA VAL A 87 4.92 9.47 -17.47
C VAL A 87 3.79 10.28 -16.82
N GLU A 88 3.05 11.06 -17.59
CA GLU A 88 1.97 11.90 -17.08
C GLU A 88 0.86 11.08 -16.42
N LYS A 89 0.46 9.98 -17.04
CA LYS A 89 -0.54 9.06 -16.48
C LYS A 89 -0.02 8.37 -15.23
N ALA A 90 1.26 8.00 -15.21
CA ALA A 90 1.88 7.40 -14.04
C ALA A 90 1.89 8.36 -12.86
N LEU A 91 2.24 9.64 -13.09
CA LEU A 91 2.23 10.66 -12.04
C LEU A 91 0.81 10.94 -11.53
N ALA A 92 -0.18 11.01 -12.42
CA ALA A 92 -1.57 11.18 -12.03
C ALA A 92 -2.09 9.99 -11.18
N ALA A 93 -1.76 8.77 -11.59
CA ALA A 93 -2.13 7.57 -10.83
C ALA A 93 -1.44 7.51 -9.46
N LEU A 94 -0.19 7.95 -9.39
CA LEU A 94 0.56 8.04 -8.15
C LEU A 94 -0.06 9.08 -7.20
N ASP A 95 -0.44 10.24 -7.72
CA ASP A 95 -1.12 11.28 -6.93
C ASP A 95 -2.45 10.77 -6.35
N GLU A 96 -3.22 10.03 -7.12
CA GLU A 96 -4.45 9.39 -6.65
C GLU A 96 -4.16 8.38 -5.53
N LEU A 97 -3.14 7.56 -5.68
CA LEU A 97 -2.75 6.58 -4.67
C LEU A 97 -2.27 7.27 -3.39
N ILE A 98 -1.48 8.31 -3.49
CA ILE A 98 -1.03 9.11 -2.35
C ILE A 98 -2.23 9.75 -1.64
N GLY A 99 -3.16 10.34 -2.37
CA GLY A 99 -4.38 10.90 -1.81
C GLY A 99 -5.24 9.88 -1.09
N PHE A 100 -5.32 8.66 -1.62
CA PHE A 100 -6.01 7.56 -0.97
C PHE A 100 -5.34 7.18 0.36
N VAL A 101 -4.02 7.08 0.38
CA VAL A 101 -3.25 6.78 1.61
C VAL A 101 -3.42 7.89 2.65
N ASP A 102 -3.35 9.14 2.25
CA ASP A 102 -3.57 10.28 3.15
C ASP A 102 -4.97 10.23 3.78
N SER A 103 -5.98 9.91 2.99
CA SER A 103 -7.36 9.74 3.49
C SER A 103 -7.46 8.60 4.52
N MET A 104 -6.74 7.50 4.31
CA MET A 104 -6.67 6.41 5.29
C MET A 104 -6.06 6.88 6.61
N PHE A 105 -4.97 7.64 6.56
CA PHE A 105 -4.34 8.19 7.76
C PHE A 105 -5.29 9.09 8.56
N GLU A 106 -5.99 10.00 7.90
CA GLU A 106 -6.97 10.87 8.55
C GLU A 106 -8.06 10.08 9.28
N VAL A 107 -8.63 9.09 8.62
CA VAL A 107 -9.68 8.25 9.20
C VAL A 107 -9.14 7.48 10.40
N LEU A 108 -7.94 6.91 10.28
CA LEU A 108 -7.32 6.17 11.38
C LEU A 108 -7.03 7.04 12.60
N GLU A 109 -6.61 8.28 12.40
CA GLU A 109 -6.37 9.23 13.50
C GLU A 109 -7.64 9.50 14.32
N HIS A 110 -8.80 9.52 13.67
CA HIS A 110 -10.06 9.88 14.31
C HIS A 110 -10.89 8.70 14.79
N GLU A 111 -10.77 7.52 14.19
CA GLU A 111 -11.67 6.41 14.40
C GLU A 111 -11.04 5.17 15.03
N ILE A 112 -9.72 5.10 15.15
CA ILE A 112 -9.04 3.95 15.75
C ILE A 112 -8.56 4.28 17.16
N ASP A 113 -8.67 3.27 18.04
CA ASP A 113 -8.06 3.32 19.36
C ASP A 113 -6.55 3.59 19.22
N PRO A 114 -6.03 4.65 19.88
CA PRO A 114 -4.60 4.97 19.82
C PRO A 114 -3.67 3.82 20.19
N SER A 115 -4.12 2.88 21.02
CA SER A 115 -3.34 1.70 21.39
C SER A 115 -3.04 0.78 20.21
N LEU A 116 -3.90 0.75 19.19
CA LEU A 116 -3.69 -0.02 17.98
C LEU A 116 -2.70 0.64 17.03
N LEU A 117 -2.57 1.96 17.10
CA LEU A 117 -1.62 2.75 16.33
C LEU A 117 -0.28 2.89 17.03
N ASP A 118 -0.21 2.54 18.28
CA ASP A 118 1.04 2.52 19.02
C ASP A 118 1.96 1.47 18.40
N CYS A 119 2.82 1.93 17.49
CA CYS A 119 3.86 1.12 16.88
C CYS A 119 4.94 0.76 17.90
N SER A 120 4.64 1.06 19.14
CA SER A 120 5.39 0.66 20.31
C SER A 120 6.89 0.84 20.14
N LEU A 121 7.30 2.08 20.14
CA LEU A 121 8.66 2.40 20.48
C LEU A 121 8.97 2.04 21.93
N ALA A 122 7.99 1.47 22.63
CA ALA A 122 8.08 1.11 24.04
C ALA A 122 9.20 0.11 24.31
N TYR A 123 9.51 -0.79 23.36
CA TYR A 123 10.66 -1.68 23.52
C TYR A 123 11.97 -1.07 22.98
N LEU A 124 11.94 0.11 22.42
CA LEU A 124 13.13 0.92 22.17
C LEU A 124 13.42 1.86 23.34
N ASP A 125 12.48 1.98 24.27
CA ASP A 125 12.66 2.69 25.52
C ASP A 125 13.58 1.85 26.41
N PRO A 126 14.70 2.38 26.89
CA PRO A 126 15.68 1.63 27.69
C PRO A 126 15.22 1.31 29.11
N HIS A 127 13.96 1.38 29.38
CA HIS A 127 13.37 0.95 30.64
C HIS A 127 12.97 -0.51 30.61
#